data_428e58341a78fad8e069a1e00adcd81f
#
_entry.id   428e58341a78fad8e069a1e00adcd81f
#
_cell.length_a   1.000
_cell.length_b   1.000
_cell.length_c   1.000
_cell.angle_alpha   90.00
_cell.angle_beta   90.00
_cell.angle_gamma   90.00
#
_symmetry.space_group_name_H-M   'P 1'
#
loop_
_entity.id
_entity.type
_entity.pdbx_description
1 polymer ?
#
loop_
_entity_poly.entity_id
_entity_poly.type
_entity_poly.pdbx_seq_one_letter_code
_entity_poly.pdbx_strand_id
1 'polypeptide(L)'
;QQLYIEWNSKINVISRKDMENFYLHHVLHSLSIAAQFQFGKDEEVLDLGTGGGFPGIPLAIFFPETKFLLADSVNKKITVIKEVAAAIDLKNVSTRHSRAEDIKDGKFDTVVSRAVAPLKDLWQWSRPLLRKSKGEGPNGLVCLKGGDLTLEIAESQCKPFVWDIHSMFAEEYFKEKYILFQPLK
;
A
#
# COMPACT_ATOMS: atom_id res chain seq x y z
N GLN A 1 -10.02 14.09 4.33
CA GLN A 1 -11.21 13.66 3.60
C GLN A 1 -11.64 14.73 2.57
N GLN A 2 -11.76 16.03 2.95
CA GLN A 2 -12.27 17.09 2.09
C GLN A 2 -11.55 17.16 0.72
N LEU A 3 -10.22 17.09 0.71
CA LEU A 3 -9.43 17.05 -0.52
C LEU A 3 -9.82 15.88 -1.43
N TYR A 4 -10.06 14.70 -0.86
CA TYR A 4 -10.50 13.54 -1.66
C TYR A 4 -11.91 13.69 -2.18
N ILE A 5 -12.83 14.35 -1.47
CA ILE A 5 -14.18 14.68 -1.96
C ILE A 5 -14.06 15.59 -3.19
N GLU A 6 -13.26 16.65 -3.10
CA GLU A 6 -13.05 17.61 -4.19
C GLU A 6 -12.42 16.94 -5.42
N TRP A 7 -11.37 16.15 -5.22
CA TRP A 7 -10.71 15.46 -6.33
C TRP A 7 -11.56 14.32 -6.90
N ASN A 8 -12.30 13.60 -6.05
CA ASN A 8 -13.17 12.50 -6.49
C ASN A 8 -14.35 12.99 -7.32
N SER A 9 -14.74 14.26 -7.18
CA SER A 9 -15.75 14.89 -8.08
C SER A 9 -15.25 15.01 -9.51
N LYS A 10 -13.93 15.09 -9.73
CA LYS A 10 -13.27 15.26 -11.02
C LYS A 10 -12.70 13.95 -11.56
N ILE A 11 -12.09 13.15 -10.68
CA ILE A 11 -11.39 11.90 -11.01
C ILE A 11 -11.78 10.86 -9.96
N ASN A 12 -12.45 9.81 -10.40
CA ASN A 12 -12.91 8.74 -9.49
C ASN A 12 -11.71 7.90 -9.02
N VAL A 13 -11.18 8.20 -7.84
CA VAL A 13 -10.07 7.46 -7.19
C VAL A 13 -10.55 6.58 -6.04
N ILE A 14 -11.72 6.90 -5.48
CA ILE A 14 -12.41 6.15 -4.42
C ILE A 14 -13.87 5.99 -4.85
N SER A 15 -14.47 4.83 -4.59
CA SER A 15 -15.90 4.63 -4.83
C SER A 15 -16.72 5.70 -4.09
N ARG A 16 -17.73 6.28 -4.75
CA ARG A 16 -18.58 7.28 -4.12
C ARG A 16 -19.27 6.76 -2.86
N LYS A 17 -19.63 5.48 -2.85
CA LYS A 17 -20.24 4.81 -1.68
C LYS A 17 -19.26 4.68 -0.51
N ASP A 18 -17.96 4.65 -0.77
CA ASP A 18 -16.91 4.50 0.24
C ASP A 18 -16.47 5.84 0.85
N MET A 19 -16.86 6.96 0.27
CA MET A 19 -16.45 8.29 0.79
C MET A 19 -17.00 8.58 2.20
N GLU A 20 -18.14 8.02 2.57
CA GLU A 20 -18.71 8.13 3.93
C GLU A 20 -17.85 7.37 4.94
N ASN A 21 -17.25 6.27 4.50
CA ASN A 21 -16.38 5.40 5.30
C ASN A 21 -14.89 5.66 5.06
N PHE A 22 -14.53 6.83 4.53
CA PHE A 22 -13.17 7.18 4.11
C PHE A 22 -12.10 6.83 5.15
N TYR A 23 -12.32 7.23 6.40
CA TYR A 23 -11.35 6.99 7.46
C TYR A 23 -11.23 5.51 7.82
N LEU A 24 -12.33 4.79 7.88
CA LEU A 24 -12.33 3.36 8.23
C LEU A 24 -11.77 2.52 7.08
N HIS A 25 -12.36 2.67 5.87
CA HIS A 25 -12.07 1.79 4.74
C HIS A 25 -10.74 2.10 4.03
N HIS A 26 -10.24 3.32 4.17
CA HIS A 26 -9.01 3.71 3.48
C HIS A 26 -7.89 4.10 4.44
N VAL A 27 -8.12 4.98 5.40
CA VAL A 27 -7.06 5.46 6.29
C VAL A 27 -6.70 4.39 7.32
N LEU A 28 -7.64 3.95 8.16
CA LEU A 28 -7.38 2.96 9.21
C LEU A 28 -6.94 1.62 8.64
N HIS A 29 -7.59 1.18 7.54
CA HIS A 29 -7.18 -0.04 6.83
C HIS A 29 -5.72 0.05 6.35
N SER A 30 -5.26 1.18 5.82
CA SER A 30 -3.86 1.39 5.45
C SER A 30 -2.93 1.39 6.67
N LEU A 31 -3.35 2.05 7.75
CA LEU A 31 -2.58 2.14 9.00
C LEU A 31 -2.55 0.82 9.79
N SER A 32 -3.35 -0.18 9.44
CA SER A 32 -3.21 -1.52 10.01
C SER A 32 -1.81 -2.09 9.77
N ILE A 33 -1.15 -1.71 8.66
CA ILE A 33 0.26 -2.05 8.41
C ILE A 33 1.17 -1.48 9.51
N ALA A 34 0.94 -0.22 9.92
CA ALA A 34 1.71 0.45 10.97
C ALA A 34 1.45 -0.14 12.37
N ALA A 35 0.32 -0.80 12.59
CA ALA A 35 0.07 -1.54 13.82
C ALA A 35 0.95 -2.80 13.96
N GLN A 36 1.41 -3.36 12.82
CA GLN A 36 2.21 -4.58 12.77
C GLN A 36 3.69 -4.33 12.51
N PHE A 37 4.03 -3.27 11.75
CA PHE A 37 5.39 -2.99 11.29
C PHE A 37 5.79 -1.55 11.58
N GLN A 38 7.08 -1.35 11.84
CA GLN A 38 7.72 -0.05 11.86
C GLN A 38 8.54 0.12 10.58
N PHE A 39 8.59 1.33 10.03
CA PHE A 39 9.50 1.68 8.94
C PHE A 39 10.54 2.65 9.47
N GLY A 40 11.78 2.36 9.17
CA GLY A 40 12.92 3.11 9.68
C GLY A 40 13.19 4.40 8.90
N LYS A 41 14.07 5.22 9.48
CA LYS A 41 14.59 6.41 8.82
C LYS A 41 15.32 6.05 7.53
N ASP A 42 15.07 6.85 6.47
CA ASP A 42 15.67 6.70 5.14
C ASP A 42 15.37 5.37 4.42
N GLU A 43 14.55 4.49 5.00
CA GLU A 43 14.04 3.33 4.27
C GLU A 43 13.20 3.77 3.08
N GLU A 44 13.27 3.00 2.00
CA GLU A 44 12.56 3.27 0.76
C GLU A 44 11.44 2.25 0.55
N VAL A 45 10.21 2.72 0.52
CA VAL A 45 9.00 1.91 0.37
C VAL A 45 8.34 2.21 -0.98
N LEU A 46 8.04 1.17 -1.74
CA LEU A 46 7.23 1.26 -2.96
C LEU A 46 5.78 0.88 -2.66
N ASP A 47 4.84 1.78 -2.91
CA ASP A 47 3.40 1.45 -2.95
C ASP A 47 3.01 1.10 -4.39
N LEU A 48 2.79 -0.20 -4.62
CA LEU A 48 2.55 -0.78 -5.93
C LEU A 48 1.05 -0.84 -6.24
N GLY A 49 0.61 -0.08 -7.24
CA GLY A 49 -0.80 0.07 -7.59
C GLY A 49 -1.55 0.91 -6.55
N THR A 50 -0.98 2.01 -6.19
CA THR A 50 -1.42 2.86 -5.07
C THR A 50 -2.85 3.41 -5.20
N GLY A 51 -3.44 3.42 -6.40
CA GLY A 51 -4.79 3.90 -6.62
C GLY A 51 -4.97 5.36 -6.24
N GLY A 52 -5.78 5.62 -5.24
CA GLY A 52 -5.97 6.94 -4.65
C GLY A 52 -4.90 7.35 -3.63
N GLY A 53 -3.76 6.64 -3.55
CA GLY A 53 -2.71 6.89 -2.57
C GLY A 53 -2.79 5.98 -1.34
N PHE A 54 -3.38 4.80 -1.48
CA PHE A 54 -3.58 3.86 -0.37
C PHE A 54 -2.92 2.51 -0.65
N PRO A 55 -2.04 2.04 0.26
CA PRO A 55 -1.80 2.52 1.62
C PRO A 55 -0.75 3.65 1.75
N GLY A 56 -0.09 4.08 0.68
CA GLY A 56 1.09 4.93 0.71
C GLY A 56 0.94 6.28 1.42
N ILE A 57 -0.13 7.06 1.14
CA ILE A 57 -0.33 8.38 1.79
C ILE A 57 -0.50 8.27 3.31
N PRO A 58 -1.38 7.41 3.86
CA PRO A 58 -1.48 7.24 5.31
C PRO A 58 -0.17 6.78 5.95
N LEU A 59 0.54 5.86 5.32
CA LEU A 59 1.84 5.39 5.83
C LEU A 59 2.90 6.50 5.80
N ALA A 60 2.95 7.30 4.73
CA ALA A 60 3.90 8.40 4.62
C ALA A 60 3.65 9.51 5.66
N ILE A 61 2.39 9.76 6.02
CA ILE A 61 2.04 10.67 7.12
C ILE A 61 2.52 10.11 8.47
N PHE A 62 2.34 8.82 8.69
CA PHE A 62 2.67 8.15 9.95
C PHE A 62 4.19 7.97 10.14
N PHE A 63 4.92 7.75 9.03
CA PHE A 63 6.38 7.56 9.01
C PHE A 63 7.08 8.69 8.23
N PRO A 64 7.22 9.89 8.80
CA PRO A 64 7.69 11.06 8.06
C PRO A 64 9.17 11.00 7.64
N GLU A 65 9.98 10.14 8.27
CA GLU A 65 11.39 9.96 7.92
C GLU A 65 11.64 8.83 6.89
N THR A 66 10.61 8.06 6.54
CA THR A 66 10.64 6.99 5.51
C THR A 66 10.26 7.58 4.15
N LYS A 67 10.93 7.16 3.09
CA LYS A 67 10.68 7.63 1.72
C LYS A 67 9.69 6.70 1.01
N PHE A 68 8.64 7.26 0.42
CA PHE A 68 7.62 6.53 -0.30
C PHE A 68 7.61 6.87 -1.78
N LEU A 69 7.65 5.85 -2.64
CA LEU A 69 7.35 5.97 -4.07
C LEU A 69 5.97 5.33 -4.32
N LEU A 70 5.00 6.13 -4.77
CA LEU A 70 3.65 5.68 -5.07
C LEU A 70 3.50 5.50 -6.59
N ALA A 71 3.23 4.28 -7.04
CA ALA A 71 3.14 3.95 -8.45
C ALA A 71 1.74 3.45 -8.83
N ASP A 72 1.21 3.94 -9.96
CA ASP A 72 -0.05 3.47 -10.55
C ASP A 72 0.02 3.58 -12.08
N SER A 73 -0.69 2.68 -12.78
CA SER A 73 -0.77 2.68 -14.24
C SER A 73 -1.72 3.74 -14.81
N VAL A 74 -2.51 4.41 -13.96
CA VAL A 74 -3.49 5.41 -14.36
C VAL A 74 -2.98 6.82 -14.03
N ASN A 75 -2.53 7.56 -15.04
CA ASN A 75 -1.93 8.88 -14.84
C ASN A 75 -2.84 9.88 -14.09
N LYS A 76 -4.15 9.81 -14.33
CA LYS A 76 -5.12 10.68 -13.62
C LYS A 76 -5.11 10.46 -12.10
N LYS A 77 -4.90 9.21 -11.64
CA LYS A 77 -4.76 8.90 -10.21
C LYS A 77 -3.46 9.48 -9.64
N ILE A 78 -2.35 9.36 -10.39
CA ILE A 78 -1.07 9.96 -10.02
C ILE A 78 -1.18 11.49 -9.86
N THR A 79 -1.95 12.15 -10.72
CA THR A 79 -2.23 13.60 -10.57
C THR A 79 -2.91 13.90 -9.24
N VAL A 80 -3.95 13.14 -8.88
CA VAL A 80 -4.64 13.33 -7.59
C VAL A 80 -3.71 13.15 -6.41
N ILE A 81 -2.85 12.11 -6.44
CA ILE A 81 -1.88 11.86 -5.36
C ILE A 81 -0.91 13.02 -5.20
N LYS A 82 -0.39 13.56 -6.30
CA LYS A 82 0.51 14.73 -6.28
C LYS A 82 -0.15 15.94 -5.63
N GLU A 83 -1.37 16.23 -6.02
CA GLU A 83 -2.13 17.37 -5.50
C GLU A 83 -2.47 17.20 -4.02
N VAL A 84 -2.89 15.99 -3.62
CA VAL A 84 -3.15 15.68 -2.22
C VAL A 84 -1.88 15.80 -1.39
N ALA A 85 -0.77 15.22 -1.84
CA ALA A 85 0.52 15.30 -1.13
C ALA A 85 1.02 16.74 -1.00
N ALA A 86 0.89 17.54 -2.06
CA ALA A 86 1.24 18.96 -2.04
C ALA A 86 0.36 19.77 -1.08
N ALA A 87 -0.96 19.54 -1.11
CA ALA A 87 -1.90 20.27 -0.27
C ALA A 87 -1.73 20.02 1.25
N ILE A 88 -1.17 18.87 1.64
CA ILE A 88 -0.87 18.53 3.04
C ILE A 88 0.62 18.66 3.37
N ASP A 89 1.42 19.25 2.46
CA ASP A 89 2.87 19.47 2.61
C ASP A 89 3.68 18.19 2.90
N LEU A 90 3.29 17.06 2.30
CA LEU A 90 3.91 15.75 2.51
C LEU A 90 5.19 15.63 1.68
N LYS A 91 6.36 15.72 2.32
CA LYS A 91 7.67 15.84 1.66
C LYS A 91 8.34 14.50 1.31
N ASN A 92 7.93 13.44 1.96
CA ASN A 92 8.55 12.10 1.83
C ASN A 92 7.85 11.21 0.81
N VAL A 93 7.02 11.78 -0.06
CA VAL A 93 6.31 11.08 -1.14
C VAL A 93 6.81 11.53 -2.50
N SER A 94 7.12 10.56 -3.33
CA SER A 94 7.30 10.70 -4.78
C SER A 94 6.29 9.83 -5.52
N THR A 95 6.03 10.13 -6.78
CA THR A 95 5.03 9.39 -7.56
C THR A 95 5.57 8.94 -8.89
N ARG A 96 5.07 7.81 -9.40
CA ARG A 96 5.43 7.27 -10.72
C ARG A 96 4.20 6.80 -11.48
N HIS A 97 4.02 7.29 -12.70
CA HIS A 97 3.07 6.71 -13.65
C HIS A 97 3.75 5.54 -14.36
N SER A 98 3.41 4.32 -13.97
CA SER A 98 3.95 3.09 -14.55
C SER A 98 3.06 1.91 -14.22
N ARG A 99 3.07 0.87 -15.07
CA ARG A 99 2.56 -0.44 -14.70
C ARG A 99 3.56 -1.12 -13.77
N ALA A 100 3.06 -2.05 -12.93
CA ALA A 100 3.88 -2.77 -11.97
C ALA A 100 5.02 -3.54 -12.63
N GLU A 101 4.70 -4.25 -13.71
CA GLU A 101 5.63 -5.07 -14.49
C GLU A 101 6.70 -4.27 -15.24
N ASP A 102 6.47 -2.97 -15.44
CA ASP A 102 7.39 -2.08 -16.15
C ASP A 102 8.38 -1.36 -15.23
N ILE A 103 8.19 -1.44 -13.92
CA ILE A 103 9.13 -0.89 -12.93
C ILE A 103 10.30 -1.87 -12.83
N LYS A 104 11.45 -1.49 -13.40
CA LYS A 104 12.67 -2.33 -13.41
C LYS A 104 13.86 -1.64 -12.75
N ASP A 105 13.72 -0.38 -12.48
CA ASP A 105 14.70 0.47 -11.81
C ASP A 105 14.29 0.74 -10.36
N GLY A 106 15.27 0.96 -9.54
CA GLY A 106 15.11 1.17 -8.11
C GLY A 106 15.21 -0.13 -7.30
N LYS A 107 15.58 0.05 -6.07
CA LYS A 107 15.65 -1.02 -5.07
C LYS A 107 15.06 -0.50 -3.78
N PHE A 108 14.02 -1.17 -3.31
CA PHE A 108 13.25 -0.79 -2.14
C PHE A 108 13.50 -1.76 -0.99
N ASP A 109 13.39 -1.28 0.23
CA ASP A 109 13.45 -2.10 1.43
C ASP A 109 12.16 -2.91 1.58
N THR A 110 11.04 -2.26 1.26
CA THR A 110 9.70 -2.85 1.34
C THR A 110 8.86 -2.47 0.11
N VAL A 111 8.04 -3.40 -0.34
CA VAL A 111 6.93 -3.10 -1.25
C VAL A 111 5.63 -3.27 -0.47
N VAL A 112 4.75 -2.28 -0.54
CA VAL A 112 3.39 -2.36 0.00
C VAL A 112 2.38 -2.36 -1.16
N SER A 113 1.23 -3.01 -0.97
CA SER A 113 0.16 -2.99 -1.97
C SER A 113 -1.20 -3.28 -1.34
N ARG A 114 -2.28 -2.79 -1.96
CA ARG A 114 -3.65 -3.05 -1.53
C ARG A 114 -4.55 -3.41 -2.71
N ALA A 115 -5.05 -4.66 -2.72
CA ALA A 115 -6.12 -5.13 -3.63
C ALA A 115 -5.87 -4.89 -5.13
N VAL A 116 -4.62 -5.04 -5.59
CA VAL A 116 -4.24 -4.78 -7.01
C VAL A 116 -4.31 -6.04 -7.86
N ALA A 117 -3.73 -7.14 -7.37
CA ALA A 117 -3.55 -8.37 -8.11
C ALA A 117 -3.40 -9.57 -7.17
N PRO A 118 -3.48 -10.81 -7.67
CA PRO A 118 -3.16 -12.01 -6.89
C PRO A 118 -1.74 -11.95 -6.28
N LEU A 119 -1.55 -12.62 -5.15
CA LEU A 119 -0.26 -12.65 -4.42
C LEU A 119 0.90 -13.12 -5.30
N LYS A 120 0.64 -14.10 -6.19
CA LYS A 120 1.62 -14.60 -7.16
C LYS A 120 2.20 -13.49 -8.02
N ASP A 121 1.31 -12.68 -8.62
CA ASP A 121 1.72 -11.60 -9.53
C ASP A 121 2.40 -10.47 -8.75
N LEU A 122 1.83 -10.08 -7.60
CA LEU A 122 2.44 -9.10 -6.72
C LEU A 122 3.86 -9.49 -6.31
N TRP A 123 4.08 -10.76 -5.95
CA TRP A 123 5.40 -11.25 -5.58
C TRP A 123 6.35 -11.28 -6.77
N GLN A 124 5.87 -11.70 -7.94
CA GLN A 124 6.66 -11.72 -9.18
C GLN A 124 7.15 -10.32 -9.56
N TRP A 125 6.31 -9.30 -9.43
CA TRP A 125 6.68 -7.89 -9.72
C TRP A 125 7.54 -7.28 -8.61
N SER A 126 7.26 -7.57 -7.35
CA SER A 126 7.93 -6.95 -6.21
C SER A 126 9.33 -7.51 -5.95
N ARG A 127 9.51 -8.82 -6.05
CA ARG A 127 10.76 -9.50 -5.68
C ARG A 127 12.01 -8.92 -6.36
N PRO A 128 12.01 -8.65 -7.69
CA PRO A 128 13.19 -8.06 -8.36
C PRO A 128 13.47 -6.61 -7.95
N LEU A 129 12.49 -5.90 -7.39
CA LEU A 129 12.59 -4.52 -6.92
C LEU A 129 13.08 -4.42 -5.47
N LEU A 130 13.09 -5.51 -4.74
CA LEU A 130 13.54 -5.53 -3.35
C LEU A 130 15.07 -5.63 -3.27
N ARG A 131 15.64 -4.93 -2.30
CA ARG A 131 17.04 -5.07 -1.88
C ARG A 131 17.10 -5.75 -0.51
N LYS A 132 18.18 -6.45 -0.19
CA LYS A 132 18.42 -6.90 1.18
C LYS A 132 18.63 -5.67 2.06
N SER A 133 17.69 -5.44 2.95
CA SER A 133 17.74 -4.34 3.92
C SER A 133 18.40 -4.79 5.21
N LYS A 134 19.06 -3.83 5.88
CA LYS A 134 19.52 -3.93 7.27
C LYS A 134 18.71 -3.03 8.19
N GLY A 135 17.65 -2.39 7.67
CA GLY A 135 16.75 -1.53 8.41
C GLY A 135 15.84 -2.32 9.36
N GLU A 136 15.03 -1.61 10.09
CA GLU A 136 14.09 -2.17 11.08
C GLU A 136 12.75 -2.59 10.44
N GLY A 137 12.48 -2.09 9.23
CA GLY A 137 11.23 -2.35 8.51
C GLY A 137 11.11 -3.77 7.95
N PRO A 138 9.91 -4.13 7.50
CA PRO A 138 9.67 -5.44 6.90
C PRO A 138 10.36 -5.53 5.54
N ASN A 139 11.42 -6.33 5.45
CA ASN A 139 12.12 -6.52 4.18
C ASN A 139 11.41 -7.55 3.30
N GLY A 140 10.54 -7.07 2.43
CA GLY A 140 9.70 -7.92 1.58
C GLY A 140 8.47 -7.22 1.02
N LEU A 141 7.46 -8.02 0.69
CA LEU A 141 6.15 -7.56 0.22
C LEU A 141 5.15 -7.62 1.39
N VAL A 142 4.54 -6.49 1.70
CA VAL A 142 3.40 -6.38 2.62
C VAL A 142 2.15 -6.03 1.81
N CYS A 143 1.11 -6.85 1.86
CA CYS A 143 -0.14 -6.57 1.15
C CYS A 143 -1.37 -6.71 2.03
N LEU A 144 -2.34 -5.82 1.79
CA LEU A 144 -3.66 -5.86 2.37
C LEU A 144 -4.59 -6.65 1.46
N LYS A 145 -5.19 -7.69 2.00
CA LYS A 145 -6.06 -8.63 1.28
C LYS A 145 -7.36 -8.88 2.04
N GLY A 146 -8.34 -9.44 1.35
CA GLY A 146 -9.63 -9.80 1.97
C GLY A 146 -10.23 -11.06 1.38
N GLY A 147 -11.18 -11.68 2.10
CA GLY A 147 -11.84 -12.93 1.73
C GLY A 147 -11.01 -14.17 2.04
N ASP A 148 -11.42 -15.32 1.51
CA ASP A 148 -10.66 -16.56 1.66
C ASP A 148 -9.39 -16.54 0.82
N LEU A 149 -8.25 -16.57 1.48
CA LEU A 149 -6.93 -16.51 0.85
C LEU A 149 -6.28 -17.89 0.62
N THR A 150 -6.96 -18.97 0.97
CA THR A 150 -6.41 -20.34 0.93
C THR A 150 -5.88 -20.71 -0.45
N LEU A 151 -6.70 -20.55 -1.47
CA LEU A 151 -6.31 -20.85 -2.86
C LEU A 151 -5.26 -19.88 -3.38
N GLU A 152 -5.44 -18.58 -3.13
CA GLU A 152 -4.49 -17.54 -3.57
C GLU A 152 -3.08 -17.78 -3.04
N ILE A 153 -2.96 -18.12 -1.74
CA ILE A 153 -1.67 -18.43 -1.12
C ILE A 153 -1.08 -19.70 -1.71
N ALA A 154 -1.88 -20.77 -1.86
CA ALA A 154 -1.42 -22.03 -2.41
C ALA A 154 -0.88 -21.88 -3.85
N GLU A 155 -1.61 -21.17 -4.72
CA GLU A 155 -1.22 -20.94 -6.11
C GLU A 155 0.00 -20.01 -6.25
N SER A 156 0.23 -19.13 -5.28
CA SER A 156 1.35 -18.19 -5.30
C SER A 156 2.71 -18.86 -5.08
N GLN A 157 2.75 -20.07 -4.50
CA GLN A 157 3.96 -20.72 -3.98
C GLN A 157 4.72 -19.89 -2.93
N CYS A 158 4.13 -18.82 -2.45
CA CYS A 158 4.64 -18.01 -1.34
C CYS A 158 4.35 -18.69 0.00
N LYS A 159 5.07 -18.25 1.03
CA LYS A 159 4.83 -18.66 2.42
C LYS A 159 4.74 -17.40 3.27
N PRO A 160 3.67 -16.58 3.09
CA PRO A 160 3.54 -15.33 3.82
C PRO A 160 3.19 -15.59 5.29
N PHE A 161 3.62 -14.68 6.15
CA PHE A 161 2.99 -14.50 7.44
C PHE A 161 1.63 -13.81 7.22
N VAL A 162 0.63 -14.15 8.01
CA VAL A 162 -0.74 -13.64 7.87
C VAL A 162 -1.24 -13.17 9.23
N TRP A 163 -1.73 -11.92 9.29
CA TRP A 163 -2.38 -11.35 10.48
C TRP A 163 -3.81 -10.98 10.14
N ASP A 164 -4.72 -11.37 11.00
CA ASP A 164 -6.12 -10.96 10.93
C ASP A 164 -6.26 -9.53 11.45
N ILE A 165 -6.73 -8.61 10.61
CA ILE A 165 -6.89 -7.20 10.98
C ILE A 165 -8.02 -7.05 12.01
N HIS A 166 -9.06 -7.88 11.95
CA HIS A 166 -10.15 -7.83 12.92
C HIS A 166 -9.70 -8.15 14.36
N SER A 167 -8.63 -8.91 14.52
CA SER A 167 -8.03 -9.14 15.85
C SER A 167 -7.35 -7.91 16.44
N MET A 168 -6.99 -6.92 15.60
CA MET A 168 -6.38 -5.66 16.01
C MET A 168 -7.40 -4.52 16.14
N PHE A 169 -8.42 -4.51 15.26
CA PHE A 169 -9.45 -3.49 15.16
C PHE A 169 -10.81 -4.19 15.07
N ALA A 170 -11.67 -4.02 16.09
CA ALA A 170 -12.90 -4.80 16.27
C ALA A 170 -14.06 -4.38 15.33
N GLU A 171 -13.84 -3.43 14.42
CA GLU A 171 -14.85 -2.98 13.47
C GLU A 171 -15.24 -4.10 12.50
N GLU A 172 -16.54 -4.28 12.29
CA GLU A 172 -17.12 -5.28 11.38
C GLU A 172 -16.49 -5.25 9.97
N TYR A 173 -16.07 -4.08 9.51
CA TYR A 173 -15.41 -3.89 8.24
C TYR A 173 -14.14 -4.74 8.09
N PHE A 174 -13.43 -5.01 9.19
CA PHE A 174 -12.18 -5.77 9.17
C PHE A 174 -12.36 -7.29 9.24
N LYS A 175 -13.57 -7.80 9.38
CA LYS A 175 -13.82 -9.22 9.21
C LYS A 175 -13.31 -9.69 7.83
N GLU A 176 -12.62 -10.81 7.81
CA GLU A 176 -11.99 -11.38 6.62
C GLU A 176 -11.04 -10.40 5.90
N LYS A 177 -10.35 -9.53 6.64
CA LYS A 177 -9.28 -8.70 6.12
C LYS A 177 -7.98 -9.02 6.82
N TYR A 178 -6.91 -9.09 6.01
CA TYR A 178 -5.63 -9.62 6.44
C TYR A 178 -4.47 -8.76 5.96
N ILE A 179 -3.41 -8.73 6.77
CA ILE A 179 -2.09 -8.30 6.34
C ILE A 179 -1.31 -9.57 5.98
N LEU A 180 -0.77 -9.62 4.76
CA LEU A 180 0.16 -10.66 4.33
C LEU A 180 1.55 -10.07 4.22
N PHE A 181 2.54 -10.74 4.78
CA PHE A 181 3.95 -10.39 4.63
C PHE A 181 4.74 -11.55 4.03
N GLN A 182 5.23 -11.36 2.81
CA GLN A 182 6.16 -12.28 2.15
C GLN A 182 7.58 -11.71 2.25
N PRO A 183 8.45 -12.28 3.13
CA PRO A 183 9.81 -11.79 3.29
C PRO A 183 10.68 -12.07 2.06
N LEU A 184 11.63 -11.17 1.82
CA LEU A 184 12.76 -11.41 0.92
C LEU A 184 13.77 -12.31 1.65
N LYS A 185 14.00 -13.50 1.12
CA LYS A 185 15.00 -14.45 1.66
C LYS A 185 16.37 -14.22 1.06
#